data_e8cf964d15ea31adac171b8549f6f03c
#
_entry.id   e8cf964d15ea31adac171b8549f6f03c
#
_cell.length_a   1.000
_cell.length_b   1.000
_cell.length_c   1.000
_cell.angle_alpha   90.00
_cell.angle_beta   90.00
_cell.angle_gamma   90.00
#
_symmetry.space_group_name_H-M   'P 1'
#
loop_
_entity.id
_entity.type
_entity.pdbx_description
1 polymer ?
#
loop_
_entity_poly.entity_id
_entity_poly.type
_entity_poly.pdbx_seq_one_letter_code
_entity_poly.pdbx_strand_id
1 'polypeptide(L)'
;MKKRTYKFVYEFKKKYPKTIAFRTKKHAHVIDLHLNEDEEVTYAFCGQDNVSSFIIINSCVVALTNQRILIGQKRLFWGYYFTTITPDLYNDLKIKKNLLWSDIEIDTVKVNVYISNLDSRGAIEIENVISKFMMKEKQKYGQKNN
;
A
#
# COMPACT_ATOMS: atom_id res chain seq x y z
N MET A 1 20.71 3.95 8.82
CA MET A 1 19.41 4.37 9.38
C MET A 1 18.30 3.99 8.41
N LYS A 2 17.36 3.17 8.84
CA LYS A 2 16.24 2.76 7.98
C LYS A 2 15.41 4.00 7.64
N LYS A 3 15.10 4.21 6.36
CA LYS A 3 14.22 5.31 5.95
C LYS A 3 12.82 5.02 6.49
N ARG A 4 12.26 5.96 7.21
CA ARG A 4 10.91 5.82 7.75
C ARG A 4 9.88 5.85 6.63
N THR A 5 8.84 5.02 6.77
CA THR A 5 7.78 4.87 5.78
C THR A 5 7.16 6.22 5.38
N TYR A 6 6.98 7.13 6.33
CA TYR A 6 6.35 8.43 6.08
C TYR A 6 7.08 9.25 5.01
N LYS A 7 8.38 9.15 4.90
CA LYS A 7 9.14 9.87 3.87
C LYS A 7 8.67 9.51 2.47
N PHE A 8 8.44 8.22 2.23
CA PHE A 8 7.94 7.73 0.94
C PHE A 8 6.51 8.19 0.68
N VAL A 9 5.66 8.18 1.72
CA VAL A 9 4.27 8.65 1.63
C VAL A 9 4.24 10.14 1.29
N TYR A 10 5.08 10.93 1.94
CA TYR A 10 5.19 12.37 1.69
C TYR A 10 5.57 12.64 0.23
N GLU A 11 6.57 11.95 -0.27
CA GLU A 11 7.01 12.06 -1.67
C GLU A 11 5.89 11.69 -2.65
N PHE A 12 5.17 10.60 -2.37
CA PHE A 12 4.05 10.18 -3.17
C PHE A 12 2.96 11.26 -3.23
N LYS A 13 2.55 11.77 -2.07
CA LYS A 13 1.47 12.77 -2.00
C LYS A 13 1.88 14.09 -2.63
N LYS A 14 3.15 14.45 -2.52
CA LYS A 14 3.70 15.65 -3.19
C LYS A 14 3.65 15.50 -4.71
N LYS A 15 3.95 14.32 -5.22
CA LYS A 15 3.92 14.02 -6.65
C LYS A 15 2.49 13.90 -7.19
N TYR A 16 1.58 13.36 -6.37
CA TYR A 16 0.20 13.09 -6.73
C TYR A 16 -0.78 13.75 -5.75
N PRO A 17 -0.89 15.09 -5.82
CA PRO A 17 -1.61 15.86 -4.78
C PRO A 17 -3.13 15.69 -4.78
N LYS A 18 -3.72 15.10 -5.82
CA LYS A 18 -5.17 14.82 -5.84
C LYS A 18 -5.55 13.65 -4.95
N THR A 19 -4.59 12.83 -4.54
CA THR A 19 -4.83 11.71 -3.64
C THR A 19 -5.39 12.21 -2.31
N ILE A 20 -6.49 11.58 -1.84
CA ILE A 20 -7.13 11.95 -0.58
C ILE A 20 -6.71 10.96 0.49
N ALA A 21 -6.02 11.46 1.51
CA ALA A 21 -5.65 10.68 2.69
C ALA A 21 -5.31 11.62 3.84
N PHE A 22 -5.70 11.22 5.03
CA PHE A 22 -5.51 12.01 6.24
C PHE A 22 -4.69 11.25 7.27
N ARG A 23 -4.01 11.96 8.18
CA ARG A 23 -3.23 11.38 9.27
C ARG A 23 -2.16 10.38 8.80
N THR A 24 -1.60 10.65 7.63
CA THR A 24 -0.68 9.71 6.95
C THR A 24 0.57 9.41 7.76
N LYS A 25 1.07 10.37 8.55
CA LYS A 25 2.23 10.15 9.41
C LYS A 25 1.94 9.11 10.49
N LYS A 26 0.73 9.14 11.08
CA LYS A 26 0.34 8.17 12.11
C LYS A 26 0.14 6.78 11.52
N HIS A 27 -0.44 6.69 10.33
CA HIS A 27 -0.62 5.40 9.64
C HIS A 27 0.74 4.81 9.23
N ALA A 28 1.65 5.64 8.74
CA ALA A 28 3.00 5.22 8.37
C ALA A 28 3.77 4.67 9.58
N HIS A 29 3.58 5.27 10.75
CA HIS A 29 4.22 4.81 11.97
C HIS A 29 3.83 3.37 12.34
N VAL A 30 2.58 2.99 12.08
CA VAL A 30 2.11 1.61 12.29
C VAL A 30 2.99 0.63 11.51
N ILE A 31 3.32 0.97 10.27
CA ILE A 31 4.19 0.12 9.43
C ILE A 31 5.60 0.04 10.03
N ASP A 32 6.16 1.17 10.46
CA ASP A 32 7.50 1.20 11.04
C ASP A 32 7.63 0.30 12.27
N LEU A 33 6.54 0.14 13.05
CA LEU A 33 6.52 -0.73 14.22
C LEU A 33 6.68 -2.22 13.89
N HIS A 34 6.34 -2.61 12.66
CA HIS A 34 6.29 -4.02 12.25
C HIS A 34 7.38 -4.42 11.25
N LEU A 35 8.29 -3.52 10.91
CA LEU A 35 9.40 -3.85 10.01
C LEU A 35 10.35 -4.84 10.69
N ASN A 36 10.72 -5.88 9.96
CA ASN A 36 11.75 -6.82 10.38
C ASN A 36 13.12 -6.14 10.39
N GLU A 37 14.09 -6.76 11.06
CA GLU A 37 15.43 -6.17 11.23
C GLU A 37 16.12 -5.87 9.90
N ASP A 38 15.98 -6.77 8.94
CA ASP A 38 16.59 -6.67 7.60
C ASP A 38 15.60 -6.21 6.51
N GLU A 39 14.42 -5.74 6.94
CA GLU A 39 13.37 -5.29 6.02
C GLU A 39 13.47 -3.78 5.76
N GLU A 40 13.44 -3.40 4.49
CA GLU A 40 13.53 -2.01 4.08
C GLU A 40 12.34 -1.62 3.21
N VAL A 41 11.73 -0.46 3.53
CA VAL A 41 10.70 0.11 2.69
C VAL A 41 11.34 0.66 1.42
N THR A 42 10.81 0.28 0.27
CA THR A 42 11.29 0.73 -1.04
C THR A 42 10.31 1.69 -1.70
N TYR A 43 9.04 1.63 -1.31
CA TYR A 43 7.97 2.46 -1.87
C TYR A 43 6.82 2.53 -0.87
N ALA A 44 6.12 3.66 -0.83
CA ALA A 44 4.91 3.76 -0.04
C ALA A 44 3.96 4.80 -0.64
N PHE A 45 2.67 4.59 -0.41
CA PHE A 45 1.63 5.51 -0.83
C PHE A 45 0.52 5.55 0.22
N CYS A 46 -0.41 6.46 0.05
CA CYS A 46 -1.57 6.59 0.93
C CYS A 46 -2.84 6.64 0.10
N GLY A 47 -3.96 6.37 0.74
CA GLY A 47 -5.26 6.41 0.13
C GLY A 47 -6.33 6.19 1.18
N GLN A 48 -7.55 5.95 0.73
CA GLN A 48 -8.67 5.66 1.64
C GLN A 48 -9.05 4.19 1.55
N ASP A 49 -9.16 3.55 2.70
CA ASP A 49 -9.65 2.18 2.79
C ASP A 49 -11.16 2.20 2.53
N ASN A 50 -11.60 1.48 1.50
CA ASN A 50 -12.97 1.53 0.99
C ASN A 50 -13.93 0.60 1.76
N VAL A 51 -13.80 0.51 3.07
CA VAL A 51 -14.74 -0.28 3.88
C VAL A 51 -16.08 0.46 4.04
N SER A 52 -16.09 1.78 3.88
CA SER A 52 -17.32 2.57 3.93
C SER A 52 -17.10 3.91 3.22
N SER A 53 -17.86 4.14 2.16
CA SER A 53 -17.81 5.37 1.37
C SER A 53 -18.19 6.65 2.13
N PHE A 54 -18.63 6.52 3.37
CA PHE A 54 -19.09 7.67 4.17
C PHE A 54 -18.08 8.13 5.23
N ILE A 55 -16.98 7.41 5.43
CA ILE A 55 -16.02 7.77 6.48
C ILE A 55 -14.76 8.34 5.85
N ILE A 56 -14.73 9.65 5.70
CA ILE A 56 -13.59 10.43 5.16
C ILE A 56 -12.31 10.18 5.95
N ILE A 57 -12.41 9.67 7.18
CA ILE A 57 -11.27 9.38 8.07
C ILE A 57 -10.66 7.99 7.90
N ASN A 58 -11.20 7.14 7.01
CA ASN A 58 -10.65 5.81 6.76
C ASN A 58 -9.46 5.85 5.79
N SER A 59 -8.45 6.59 6.16
CA SER A 59 -7.20 6.62 5.41
C SER A 59 -6.25 5.53 5.87
N CYS A 60 -5.39 5.09 4.98
CA CYS A 60 -4.36 4.12 5.29
C CYS A 60 -3.07 4.45 4.54
N VAL A 61 -2.00 3.81 4.96
CA VAL A 61 -0.70 3.84 4.27
C VAL A 61 -0.37 2.43 3.85
N VAL A 62 0.05 2.29 2.60
CA VAL A 62 0.51 1.02 2.04
C VAL A 62 2.00 1.18 1.71
N ALA A 63 2.80 0.25 2.18
CA ALA A 63 4.23 0.24 1.91
C ALA A 63 4.63 -1.04 1.21
N LEU A 64 5.52 -0.91 0.24
CA LEU A 64 6.21 -2.03 -0.37
C LEU A 64 7.61 -2.09 0.24
N THR A 65 7.99 -3.27 0.69
CA THR A 65 9.33 -3.51 1.20
C THR A 65 10.08 -4.46 0.26
N ASN A 66 11.31 -4.77 0.61
CA ASN A 66 12.08 -5.79 -0.11
C ASN A 66 11.53 -7.21 0.09
N GLN A 67 10.48 -7.38 0.94
CA GLN A 67 9.93 -8.70 1.29
C GLN A 67 8.43 -8.84 1.02
N ARG A 68 7.63 -7.77 1.16
CA ARG A 68 6.16 -7.89 1.19
C ARG A 68 5.47 -6.54 1.07
N ILE A 69 4.14 -6.56 0.98
CA ILE A 69 3.30 -5.37 1.09
C ILE A 69 2.78 -5.26 2.52
N LEU A 70 2.86 -4.07 3.10
CA LEU A 70 2.37 -3.77 4.44
C LEU A 70 1.32 -2.67 4.38
N ILE A 71 0.21 -2.86 5.08
CA ILE A 71 -0.87 -1.87 5.16
C ILE A 71 -1.05 -1.49 6.62
N GLY A 72 -0.92 -0.21 6.93
CA GLY A 72 -1.06 0.33 8.27
C GLY A 72 -2.15 1.38 8.36
N GLN A 73 -2.96 1.29 9.40
CA GLN A 73 -4.03 2.24 9.70
C GLN A 73 -4.13 2.45 11.19
N LYS A 74 -3.82 3.66 11.64
CA LYS A 74 -3.99 4.06 13.04
C LYS A 74 -5.47 4.40 13.27
N ARG A 75 -6.08 3.75 14.26
CA ARG A 75 -7.46 4.04 14.64
C ARG A 75 -7.55 5.43 15.28
N LEU A 76 -8.75 6.02 15.22
CA LEU A 76 -8.96 7.40 15.67
C LEU A 76 -8.69 7.56 17.18
N PHE A 77 -9.17 6.62 17.99
CA PHE A 77 -9.08 6.74 19.44
C PHE A 77 -7.95 5.89 20.03
N TRP A 78 -7.97 4.58 19.80
CA TRP A 78 -6.91 3.68 20.28
C TRP A 78 -6.74 2.50 19.34
N GLY A 79 -5.53 1.94 19.34
CA GLY A 79 -5.20 0.77 18.54
C GLY A 79 -4.93 1.10 17.07
N TYR A 80 -4.73 0.05 16.31
CA TYR A 80 -4.43 0.17 14.87
C TYR A 80 -4.80 -1.13 14.16
N TYR A 81 -4.90 -1.06 12.83
CA TYR A 81 -4.98 -2.22 11.94
C TYR A 81 -3.68 -2.36 11.20
N PHE A 82 -3.21 -3.59 11.07
CA PHE A 82 -2.01 -3.92 10.31
C PHE A 82 -2.27 -5.17 9.50
N THR A 83 -1.96 -5.12 8.20
CA THR A 83 -2.14 -6.24 7.28
C THR A 83 -0.86 -6.44 6.50
N THR A 84 -0.50 -7.69 6.27
CA THR A 84 0.65 -8.05 5.45
C THR A 84 0.20 -8.91 4.28
N ILE A 85 0.79 -8.64 3.10
CA ILE A 85 0.57 -9.43 1.89
C ILE A 85 1.94 -9.87 1.38
N THR A 86 2.24 -11.14 1.60
CA THR A 86 3.47 -11.75 1.11
C THR A 86 3.31 -12.12 -0.38
N PRO A 87 4.39 -12.26 -1.15
CA PRO A 87 4.30 -12.56 -2.59
C PRO A 87 3.49 -13.82 -2.91
N ASP A 88 3.51 -14.84 -2.05
CA ASP A 88 2.74 -16.06 -2.24
C ASP A 88 1.23 -15.86 -2.10
N LEU A 89 0.79 -14.82 -1.38
CA LEU A 89 -0.63 -14.49 -1.20
C LEU A 89 -1.16 -13.55 -2.29
N TYR A 90 -0.29 -12.84 -2.98
CA TYR A 90 -0.66 -11.86 -4.00
C TYR A 90 -1.07 -12.55 -5.30
N ASN A 91 -2.24 -12.22 -5.83
CA ASN A 91 -2.70 -12.69 -7.14
C ASN A 91 -2.56 -11.61 -8.22
N ASP A 92 -3.17 -10.46 -8.02
CA ASP A 92 -3.24 -9.42 -9.05
C ASP A 92 -3.55 -8.05 -8.44
N LEU A 93 -3.29 -7.00 -9.22
CA LEU A 93 -3.68 -5.64 -8.86
C LEU A 93 -4.44 -5.04 -10.04
N LYS A 94 -5.63 -4.52 -9.77
CA LYS A 94 -6.51 -3.92 -10.77
C LYS A 94 -6.73 -2.45 -10.45
N ILE A 95 -6.82 -1.63 -11.50
CA ILE A 95 -7.14 -0.21 -11.39
C ILE A 95 -8.57 0.00 -11.90
N LYS A 96 -9.37 0.72 -11.11
CA LYS A 96 -10.68 1.19 -11.53
C LYS A 96 -10.64 2.72 -11.59
N LYS A 97 -10.71 3.25 -12.79
CA LYS A 97 -10.72 4.71 -12.98
C LYS A 97 -12.14 5.25 -12.85
N ASN A 98 -12.32 6.20 -11.95
CA ASN A 98 -13.56 6.96 -11.79
C ASN A 98 -13.40 8.33 -12.45
N LEU A 99 -14.32 9.26 -12.23
CA LEU A 99 -14.32 10.56 -12.91
C LEU A 99 -13.07 11.39 -12.62
N LEU A 100 -12.70 11.56 -11.34
CA LEU A 100 -11.58 12.40 -10.92
C LEU A 100 -10.46 11.62 -10.24
N TRP A 101 -10.80 10.46 -9.66
CA TRP A 101 -9.87 9.63 -8.90
C TRP A 101 -9.89 8.21 -9.44
N SER A 102 -8.97 7.40 -8.94
CA SER A 102 -8.93 5.98 -9.24
C SER A 102 -8.88 5.17 -7.96
N ASP A 103 -9.40 3.96 -8.04
CA ASP A 103 -9.29 2.97 -6.97
C ASP A 103 -8.37 1.85 -7.44
N ILE A 104 -7.68 1.22 -6.50
CA ILE A 104 -6.96 -0.01 -6.77
C ILE A 104 -7.57 -1.14 -5.95
N GLU A 105 -7.56 -2.33 -6.54
CA GLU A 105 -7.94 -3.57 -5.88
C GLU A 105 -6.74 -4.50 -5.89
N ILE A 106 -6.27 -4.90 -4.72
CA ILE A 106 -5.23 -5.91 -4.58
C ILE A 106 -5.92 -7.22 -4.26
N ASP A 107 -5.92 -8.12 -5.23
CA ASP A 107 -6.50 -9.45 -5.09
C ASP A 107 -5.48 -10.38 -4.44
N THR A 108 -5.90 -11.03 -3.35
CA THR A 108 -5.06 -12.00 -2.64
C THR A 108 -5.81 -13.30 -2.44
N VAL A 109 -5.08 -14.33 -2.07
CA VAL A 109 -5.65 -15.66 -1.78
C VAL A 109 -6.69 -15.61 -0.65
N LYS A 110 -6.52 -14.69 0.31
CA LYS A 110 -7.38 -14.61 1.49
C LYS A 110 -8.48 -13.55 1.37
N VAL A 111 -8.12 -12.33 0.98
CA VAL A 111 -9.02 -11.19 0.95
C VAL A 111 -8.65 -10.27 -0.21
N ASN A 112 -9.61 -9.45 -0.62
CA ASN A 112 -9.35 -8.36 -1.55
C ASN A 112 -9.21 -7.06 -0.76
N VAL A 113 -8.19 -6.27 -1.10
CA VAL A 113 -7.93 -4.98 -0.48
C VAL A 113 -8.27 -3.89 -1.47
N TYR A 114 -9.09 -2.93 -1.04
CA TYR A 114 -9.51 -1.80 -1.88
C TYR A 114 -8.94 -0.52 -1.31
N ILE A 115 -8.22 0.23 -2.15
CA ILE A 115 -7.70 1.56 -1.79
C ILE A 115 -8.29 2.55 -2.78
N SER A 116 -9.01 3.54 -2.28
CA SER A 116 -9.77 4.47 -3.10
C SER A 116 -9.24 5.90 -3.00
N ASN A 117 -9.76 6.75 -3.89
CA ASN A 117 -9.49 8.19 -3.97
C ASN A 117 -8.02 8.52 -4.20
N LEU A 118 -7.40 7.73 -5.07
CA LEU A 118 -6.03 7.96 -5.53
C LEU A 118 -6.04 8.92 -6.73
N ASP A 119 -5.05 9.79 -6.80
CA ASP A 119 -4.74 10.49 -8.04
C ASP A 119 -4.54 9.44 -9.13
N SER A 120 -5.23 9.58 -10.27
CA SER A 120 -5.21 8.55 -11.32
C SER A 120 -3.81 8.26 -11.85
N ARG A 121 -2.95 9.28 -11.91
CA ARG A 121 -1.54 9.09 -12.32
C ARG A 121 -0.77 8.30 -11.26
N GLY A 122 -1.10 8.53 -9.99
CA GLY A 122 -0.51 7.79 -8.88
C GLY A 122 -0.91 6.32 -8.89
N ALA A 123 -2.17 6.03 -9.22
CA ALA A 123 -2.65 4.64 -9.33
C ALA A 123 -1.85 3.85 -10.38
N ILE A 124 -1.53 4.48 -11.51
CA ILE A 124 -0.71 3.85 -12.56
C ILE A 124 0.70 3.57 -12.04
N GLU A 125 1.32 4.51 -11.34
CA GLU A 125 2.63 4.30 -10.75
C GLU A 125 2.62 3.16 -9.74
N ILE A 126 1.60 3.11 -8.87
CA ILE A 126 1.44 2.05 -7.87
C ILE A 126 1.37 0.69 -8.56
N GLU A 127 0.53 0.58 -9.58
CA GLU A 127 0.38 -0.68 -10.33
C GLU A 127 1.73 -1.12 -10.93
N ASN A 128 2.44 -0.21 -11.58
CA ASN A 128 3.74 -0.52 -12.16
C ASN A 128 4.76 -0.98 -11.12
N VAL A 129 4.84 -0.30 -9.99
CA VAL A 129 5.81 -0.63 -8.94
C VAL A 129 5.51 -1.98 -8.30
N ILE A 130 4.24 -2.21 -7.90
CA ILE A 130 3.84 -3.44 -7.22
C ILE A 130 3.90 -4.63 -8.17
N SER A 131 3.37 -4.49 -9.38
CA SER A 131 3.37 -5.59 -10.35
C SER A 131 4.80 -6.02 -10.71
N LYS A 132 5.69 -5.06 -10.91
CA LYS A 132 7.09 -5.35 -11.22
C LYS A 132 7.78 -6.11 -10.08
N PHE A 133 7.56 -5.69 -8.84
CA PHE A 133 8.10 -6.38 -7.67
C PHE A 133 7.56 -7.80 -7.56
N MET A 134 6.24 -7.97 -7.69
CA MET A 134 5.59 -9.27 -7.52
C MET A 134 5.97 -10.25 -8.64
N MET A 135 6.09 -9.77 -9.87
CA MET A 135 6.57 -10.61 -10.99
C MET A 135 7.98 -11.13 -10.72
N LYS A 136 8.86 -10.27 -10.24
CA LYS A 136 10.25 -10.63 -9.91
C LYS A 136 10.28 -11.66 -8.78
N GLU A 137 9.48 -11.50 -7.74
CA GLU A 137 9.43 -12.43 -6.62
C GLU A 137 8.85 -13.79 -7.03
N LYS A 138 7.81 -13.81 -7.86
CA LYS A 138 7.23 -15.06 -8.37
C LYS A 138 8.19 -15.83 -9.28
N GLN A 139 9.01 -15.14 -10.06
CA GLN A 139 10.06 -15.79 -10.87
C GLN A 139 11.10 -16.50 -10.00
N LYS A 140 11.48 -15.91 -8.87
CA LYS A 140 12.38 -16.53 -7.90
C LYS A 140 11.81 -17.85 -7.35
N TYR A 141 10.51 -17.87 -7.04
CA TYR A 141 9.81 -19.09 -6.57
C TYR A 141 9.79 -20.17 -7.66
N GLY A 142 9.52 -19.79 -8.91
CA GLY A 142 9.53 -20.72 -10.04
C GLY A 142 10.89 -21.35 -10.28
N GLN A 143 11.98 -20.60 -10.11
CA GLN A 143 13.35 -21.10 -10.27
C GLN A 143 13.79 -22.03 -9.14
N LYS A 144 13.26 -21.86 -7.92
CA LYS A 144 13.60 -22.72 -6.78
C LYS A 144 12.93 -24.09 -6.83
N ASN A 145 11.84 -24.22 -7.60
CA ASN A 145 11.07 -25.45 -7.73
C ASN A 145 11.43 -26.28 -8.96
N ASN A 146 12.41 -25.83 -9.72
CA ASN A 146 12.97 -26.58 -10.86
C ASN A 146 14.31 -27.21 -10.41
#